data_d8ca1a25864c832bc0c1beab6fc246fd
#
_entry.id   d8ca1a25864c832bc0c1beab6fc246fd
#
_cell.length_a   1.000
_cell.length_b   1.000
_cell.length_c   1.000
_cell.angle_alpha   90.00
_cell.angle_beta   90.00
_cell.angle_gamma   90.00
#
_symmetry.space_group_name_H-M   'P 1'
#
loop_
_entity.id
_entity.type
_entity.pdbx_description
1 polymer ?
#
loop_
_entity_poly.entity_id
_entity_poly.type
_entity_poly.pdbx_seq_one_letter_code
_entity_poly.pdbx_strand_id
1 'polypeptide(L)'
;LVILVITGGIIYWANGSMKKGFVPTEDRGIIFTDVQLPPGASMERTYNVLKTLQKNAMQIPGIQNVTISTGRGLLSGNGSNNGLAFIKLKPFDDRKGDGLSSEEISKRLFGLAGKVPDAKVVFFQPPSVPGFGNSAGFEMVLLDKSGGDFAQLDAKTNEFIGNLMQRPEIEFAQTSFNTKYPQYMMEINVPLTKQKGVSVNDIL
;
A
#
# COMPACT_ATOMS: atom_id res chain seq x y z
N LEU A 1 25.59 43.20 -20.26
CA LEU A 1 24.29 42.90 -20.88
C LEU A 1 24.24 41.43 -21.35
N VAL A 2 25.24 40.95 -22.14
CA VAL A 2 25.29 39.57 -22.64
C VAL A 2 25.23 38.52 -21.55
N ILE A 3 25.98 38.69 -20.45
CA ILE A 3 25.98 37.79 -19.31
C ILE A 3 24.62 37.72 -18.67
N LEU A 4 23.89 38.84 -18.51
CA LEU A 4 22.55 38.86 -17.93
C LEU A 4 21.55 38.10 -18.81
N VAL A 5 21.64 38.22 -20.13
CA VAL A 5 20.77 37.49 -21.06
C VAL A 5 21.05 36.00 -21.00
N ILE A 6 22.32 35.59 -20.97
CA ILE A 6 22.71 34.17 -20.85
C ILE A 6 22.20 33.59 -19.51
N THR A 7 22.47 34.29 -18.40
CA THR A 7 22.02 33.86 -17.06
C THR A 7 20.46 33.75 -17.00
N GLY A 8 19.78 34.77 -17.54
CA GLY A 8 18.32 34.74 -17.62
C GLY A 8 17.78 33.56 -18.45
N GLY A 9 18.42 33.27 -19.56
CA GLY A 9 18.10 32.09 -20.41
C GLY A 9 18.32 30.75 -19.68
N ILE A 10 19.44 30.63 -18.95
CA ILE A 10 19.72 29.42 -18.16
C ILE A 10 18.68 29.24 -17.03
N ILE A 11 18.34 30.32 -16.32
CA ILE A 11 17.33 30.27 -15.25
C ILE A 11 15.95 29.91 -15.81
N TYR A 12 15.57 30.48 -16.92
CA TYR A 12 14.28 30.17 -17.57
C TYR A 12 14.22 28.71 -18.02
N TRP A 13 15.28 28.19 -18.65
CA TRP A 13 15.36 26.80 -19.06
C TRP A 13 15.36 25.84 -17.88
N ALA A 14 16.15 26.12 -16.84
CA ALA A 14 16.22 25.32 -15.62
C ALA A 14 14.85 25.27 -14.90
N ASN A 15 14.17 26.41 -14.77
CA ASN A 15 12.84 26.48 -14.16
C ASN A 15 11.76 25.68 -14.92
N GLY A 16 11.87 25.57 -16.25
CA GLY A 16 10.99 24.74 -17.07
C GLY A 16 11.29 23.25 -16.96
N SER A 17 12.55 22.87 -16.69
CA SER A 17 13.01 21.48 -16.64
C SER A 17 12.91 20.86 -15.24
N MET A 18 12.83 21.68 -14.20
CA MET A 18 12.72 21.19 -12.82
C MET A 18 11.31 20.69 -12.52
N LYS A 19 11.19 19.50 -11.93
CA LYS A 19 9.95 18.99 -11.37
C LYS A 19 9.52 19.91 -10.23
N LYS A 20 8.34 20.52 -10.38
CA LYS A 20 7.75 21.42 -9.38
C LYS A 20 6.96 20.60 -8.39
N GLY A 21 7.30 20.66 -7.10
CA GLY A 21 6.59 19.99 -6.01
C GLY A 21 6.95 20.63 -4.67
N PHE A 22 6.07 20.47 -3.67
CA PHE A 22 6.30 21.00 -2.33
C PHE A 22 7.53 20.35 -1.68
N VAL A 23 7.67 19.04 -1.85
CA VAL A 23 8.86 18.28 -1.45
C VAL A 23 9.14 17.26 -2.57
N PRO A 24 10.34 17.28 -3.17
CA PRO A 24 10.73 16.25 -4.14
C PRO A 24 10.70 14.86 -3.49
N THR A 25 10.35 13.84 -4.25
CA THR A 25 10.49 12.46 -3.81
C THR A 25 11.96 12.10 -3.70
N GLU A 26 12.39 11.73 -2.50
CA GLU A 26 13.78 11.32 -2.22
C GLU A 26 13.88 9.80 -2.19
N ASP A 27 14.97 9.25 -2.71
CA ASP A 27 15.31 7.84 -2.54
C ASP A 27 15.80 7.60 -1.11
N ARG A 28 14.89 7.16 -0.24
CA ARG A 28 15.19 6.84 1.16
C ARG A 28 15.76 5.45 1.38
N GLY A 29 15.96 4.69 0.32
CA GLY A 29 16.49 3.33 0.44
C GLY A 29 15.54 2.36 1.12
N ILE A 30 14.22 2.66 1.16
CA ILE A 30 13.21 1.78 1.72
C ILE A 30 11.94 1.80 0.86
N ILE A 31 11.35 0.62 0.65
CA ILE A 31 10.08 0.44 -0.03
C ILE A 31 9.16 -0.31 0.92
N PHE A 32 7.96 0.23 1.12
CA PHE A 32 6.90 -0.41 1.88
C PHE A 32 6.07 -1.29 0.97
N THR A 33 5.60 -2.39 1.52
CA THR A 33 4.75 -3.33 0.79
C THR A 33 3.54 -3.65 1.65
N ASP A 34 2.36 -3.53 1.06
CA ASP A 34 1.10 -3.98 1.66
C ASP A 34 0.61 -5.20 0.87
N VAL A 35 0.26 -6.26 1.57
CA VAL A 35 -0.19 -7.53 0.99
C VAL A 35 -1.53 -7.88 1.59
N GLN A 36 -2.53 -8.01 0.73
CA GLN A 36 -3.89 -8.37 1.11
C GLN A 36 -4.33 -9.62 0.35
N LEU A 37 -4.62 -10.67 1.09
CA LEU A 37 -5.23 -11.89 0.57
C LEU A 37 -6.76 -11.78 0.60
N PRO A 38 -7.48 -12.69 -0.09
CA PRO A 38 -8.93 -12.75 0.02
C PRO A 38 -9.40 -12.86 1.47
N PRO A 39 -10.55 -12.29 1.81
CA PRO A 39 -11.16 -12.42 3.12
C PRO A 39 -11.27 -13.88 3.55
N GLY A 40 -10.97 -14.17 4.82
CA GLY A 40 -10.97 -15.54 5.37
C GLY A 40 -9.64 -16.29 5.17
N ALA A 41 -8.63 -15.71 4.52
CA ALA A 41 -7.32 -16.33 4.49
C ALA A 41 -6.70 -16.41 5.89
N SER A 42 -6.10 -17.55 6.21
CA SER A 42 -5.43 -17.75 7.49
C SER A 42 -4.12 -16.95 7.56
N MET A 43 -3.69 -16.65 8.78
CA MET A 43 -2.41 -15.99 9.01
C MET A 43 -1.23 -16.80 8.44
N GLU A 44 -1.30 -18.12 8.51
CA GLU A 44 -0.29 -19.01 7.94
C GLU A 44 -0.21 -18.90 6.40
N ARG A 45 -1.37 -18.83 5.72
CA ARG A 45 -1.41 -18.61 4.26
C ARG A 45 -0.79 -17.26 3.92
N THR A 46 -1.13 -16.20 4.67
CA THR A 46 -0.56 -14.87 4.51
C THR A 46 0.96 -14.88 4.71
N TYR A 47 1.44 -15.59 5.75
CA TYR A 47 2.87 -15.76 6.01
C TYR A 47 3.59 -16.45 4.85
N ASN A 48 3.03 -17.52 4.30
CA ASN A 48 3.63 -18.27 3.21
C ASN A 48 3.74 -17.43 1.93
N VAL A 49 2.73 -16.59 1.66
CA VAL A 49 2.76 -15.62 0.55
C VAL A 49 3.86 -14.59 0.76
N LEU A 50 3.92 -13.98 1.95
CA LEU A 50 4.96 -13.01 2.28
C LEU A 50 6.37 -13.61 2.22
N LYS A 51 6.55 -14.84 2.69
CA LYS A 51 7.83 -15.56 2.62
C LYS A 51 8.26 -15.82 1.17
N THR A 52 7.32 -16.15 0.31
CA THR A 52 7.58 -16.31 -1.14
C THR A 52 7.98 -14.99 -1.76
N LEU A 53 7.24 -13.92 -1.44
CA LEU A 53 7.56 -12.55 -1.89
C LEU A 53 8.95 -12.11 -1.41
N GLN A 54 9.27 -12.34 -0.12
CA GLN A 54 10.57 -12.06 0.47
C GLN A 54 11.70 -12.78 -0.29
N LYS A 55 11.54 -14.09 -0.52
CA LYS A 55 12.55 -14.90 -1.25
C LYS A 55 12.80 -14.36 -2.65
N ASN A 56 11.73 -14.02 -3.37
CA ASN A 56 11.83 -13.51 -4.73
C ASN A 56 12.39 -12.08 -4.76
N ALA A 57 11.98 -11.21 -3.84
CA ALA A 57 12.48 -9.86 -3.74
C ALA A 57 13.98 -9.83 -3.43
N MET A 58 14.46 -10.71 -2.54
CA MET A 58 15.89 -10.81 -2.21
C MET A 58 16.78 -11.17 -3.41
N GLN A 59 16.22 -11.67 -4.52
CA GLN A 59 16.97 -11.95 -5.74
C GLN A 59 17.17 -10.70 -6.61
N ILE A 60 16.47 -9.59 -6.32
CA ILE A 60 16.61 -8.34 -7.07
C ILE A 60 17.90 -7.64 -6.63
N PRO A 61 18.82 -7.34 -7.56
CA PRO A 61 20.01 -6.54 -7.25
C PRO A 61 19.60 -5.18 -6.65
N GLY A 62 20.32 -4.73 -5.63
CA GLY A 62 20.04 -3.47 -4.94
C GLY A 62 19.19 -3.61 -3.68
N ILE A 63 18.55 -4.76 -3.44
CA ILE A 63 17.88 -5.06 -2.16
C ILE A 63 18.90 -5.58 -1.14
N GLN A 64 18.88 -5.02 0.06
CA GLN A 64 19.73 -5.42 1.17
C GLN A 64 19.05 -6.41 2.08
N ASN A 65 17.79 -6.15 2.45
CA ASN A 65 17.01 -6.97 3.36
C ASN A 65 15.52 -6.79 3.14
N VAL A 66 14.73 -7.81 3.48
CA VAL A 66 13.26 -7.77 3.46
C VAL A 66 12.75 -8.30 4.80
N THR A 67 12.06 -7.45 5.56
CA THR A 67 11.41 -7.81 6.82
C THR A 67 9.92 -7.96 6.56
N ILE A 68 9.31 -9.05 7.00
CA ILE A 68 7.89 -9.35 6.81
C ILE A 68 7.16 -9.41 8.16
N SER A 69 5.87 -9.05 8.14
CA SER A 69 4.95 -9.16 9.28
C SER A 69 3.56 -9.53 8.79
N THR A 70 2.89 -10.40 9.53
CA THR A 70 1.52 -10.86 9.24
C THR A 70 0.53 -10.32 10.26
N GLY A 71 -0.76 -10.33 9.90
CA GLY A 71 -1.84 -9.87 10.76
C GLY A 71 -2.11 -8.38 10.70
N ARG A 72 -1.28 -7.63 9.94
CA ARG A 72 -1.37 -6.19 9.83
C ARG A 72 -0.86 -5.73 8.47
N GLY A 73 -1.61 -4.86 7.81
CA GLY A 73 -1.17 -4.08 6.66
C GLY A 73 -1.04 -2.60 7.01
N LEU A 74 -0.27 -1.85 6.25
CA LEU A 74 -0.15 -0.39 6.43
C LEU A 74 -1.36 0.35 5.86
N LEU A 75 -1.90 -0.16 4.76
CA LEU A 75 -3.04 0.42 4.04
C LEU A 75 -4.30 -0.41 4.23
N SER A 76 -4.16 -1.74 4.29
CA SER A 76 -5.27 -2.69 4.41
C SER A 76 -5.77 -2.90 5.84
N GLY A 77 -5.07 -2.36 6.86
CA GLY A 77 -5.47 -2.48 8.27
C GLY A 77 -5.14 -3.83 8.90
N ASN A 78 -5.78 -4.14 10.03
CA ASN A 78 -5.55 -5.38 10.77
C ASN A 78 -6.42 -6.52 10.21
N GLY A 79 -5.87 -7.72 10.13
CA GLY A 79 -6.59 -8.91 9.67
C GLY A 79 -5.65 -10.08 9.41
N SER A 80 -6.10 -11.31 9.62
CA SER A 80 -5.30 -12.53 9.34
C SER A 80 -4.87 -12.64 7.87
N ASN A 81 -5.66 -12.06 6.98
CA ASN A 81 -5.42 -12.00 5.54
C ASN A 81 -4.53 -10.84 5.10
N ASN A 82 -4.08 -10.00 6.04
CA ASN A 82 -3.26 -8.83 5.75
C ASN A 82 -1.82 -9.05 6.23
N GLY A 83 -0.89 -8.48 5.47
CA GLY A 83 0.51 -8.52 5.81
C GLY A 83 1.26 -7.33 5.23
N LEU A 84 2.43 -7.10 5.74
CA LEU A 84 3.31 -6.03 5.30
C LEU A 84 4.74 -6.52 5.14
N ALA A 85 5.48 -5.86 4.27
CA ALA A 85 6.92 -6.04 4.20
C ALA A 85 7.63 -4.68 4.10
N PHE A 86 8.79 -4.61 4.73
CA PHE A 86 9.72 -3.50 4.62
C PHE A 86 10.93 -3.98 3.82
N ILE A 87 11.10 -3.41 2.64
CA ILE A 87 12.19 -3.75 1.74
C ILE A 87 13.26 -2.68 1.87
N LYS A 88 14.36 -3.02 2.52
CA LYS A 88 15.52 -2.15 2.66
C LYS A 88 16.44 -2.32 1.46
N LEU A 89 16.74 -1.21 0.81
CA LEU A 89 17.69 -1.16 -0.29
C LEU A 89 19.12 -0.97 0.22
N LYS A 90 20.10 -1.33 -0.57
CA LYS A 90 21.50 -1.03 -0.31
C LYS A 90 21.72 0.48 -0.25
N PRO A 91 22.81 0.97 0.39
CA PRO A 91 23.16 2.38 0.36
C PRO A 91 23.17 2.93 -1.07
N PHE A 92 22.85 4.23 -1.22
CA PHE A 92 22.79 4.87 -2.55
C PHE A 92 24.11 4.73 -3.32
N ASP A 93 25.24 4.81 -2.62
CA ASP A 93 26.57 4.68 -3.21
C ASP A 93 26.82 3.31 -3.86
N ASP A 94 26.21 2.26 -3.32
CA ASP A 94 26.28 0.88 -3.84
C ASP A 94 25.25 0.61 -4.95
N ARG A 95 24.37 1.60 -5.27
CA ARG A 95 23.31 1.51 -6.25
C ARG A 95 23.41 2.51 -7.39
N LYS A 96 24.60 3.04 -7.68
CA LYS A 96 24.85 4.04 -8.74
C LYS A 96 24.78 3.49 -10.16
N GLY A 97 24.52 2.21 -10.35
CA GLY A 97 24.39 1.58 -11.68
C GLY A 97 22.99 1.74 -12.29
N ASP A 98 22.90 1.58 -13.61
CA ASP A 98 21.64 1.57 -14.33
C ASP A 98 20.71 0.48 -13.80
N GLY A 99 19.46 0.82 -13.57
CA GLY A 99 18.43 -0.13 -13.10
C GLY A 99 18.44 -0.40 -11.60
N LEU A 100 19.17 0.38 -10.77
CA LEU A 100 19.27 0.21 -9.33
C LEU A 100 18.64 1.37 -8.53
N SER A 101 17.98 2.32 -9.18
CA SER A 101 17.20 3.35 -8.49
C SER A 101 16.02 2.74 -7.74
N SER A 102 15.52 3.42 -6.70
CA SER A 102 14.34 2.94 -5.96
C SER A 102 13.12 2.79 -6.84
N GLU A 103 12.97 3.65 -7.85
CA GLU A 103 11.88 3.59 -8.82
C GLU A 103 11.96 2.34 -9.71
N GLU A 104 13.15 2.03 -10.23
CA GLU A 104 13.35 0.85 -11.09
C GLU A 104 13.24 -0.46 -10.30
N ILE A 105 13.74 -0.48 -9.07
CA ILE A 105 13.56 -1.62 -8.16
C ILE A 105 12.06 -1.80 -7.87
N SER A 106 11.31 -0.71 -7.63
CA SER A 106 9.86 -0.78 -7.45
C SER A 106 9.16 -1.37 -8.67
N LYS A 107 9.50 -0.97 -9.89
CA LYS A 107 8.95 -1.55 -11.13
C LYS A 107 9.21 -3.06 -11.23
N ARG A 108 10.41 -3.52 -10.85
CA ARG A 108 10.73 -4.95 -10.80
C ARG A 108 9.92 -5.70 -9.74
N LEU A 109 9.71 -5.07 -8.58
CA LEU A 109 8.87 -5.62 -7.52
C LEU A 109 7.41 -5.76 -7.96
N PHE A 110 6.85 -4.77 -8.67
CA PHE A 110 5.51 -4.89 -9.26
C PHE A 110 5.42 -6.05 -10.25
N GLY A 111 6.47 -6.33 -11.01
CA GLY A 111 6.56 -7.52 -11.87
C GLY A 111 6.51 -8.84 -11.10
N LEU A 112 6.97 -8.86 -9.84
CA LEU A 112 6.86 -10.04 -8.96
C LEU A 112 5.46 -10.18 -8.36
N ALA A 113 4.77 -9.07 -8.09
CA ALA A 113 3.41 -9.09 -7.53
C ALA A 113 2.44 -9.87 -8.43
N GLY A 114 2.54 -9.70 -9.75
CA GLY A 114 1.73 -10.44 -10.71
C GLY A 114 1.94 -11.97 -10.71
N LYS A 115 3.00 -12.46 -10.07
CA LYS A 115 3.29 -13.89 -9.92
C LYS A 115 2.75 -14.49 -8.62
N VAL A 116 2.16 -13.68 -7.75
CA VAL A 116 1.56 -14.12 -6.49
C VAL A 116 0.06 -14.24 -6.71
N PRO A 117 -0.47 -15.46 -6.96
CA PRO A 117 -1.89 -15.64 -7.18
C PRO A 117 -2.66 -15.31 -5.90
N ASP A 118 -3.85 -14.77 -6.06
CA ASP A 118 -4.81 -14.48 -4.99
C ASP A 118 -4.39 -13.42 -3.96
N ALA A 119 -3.32 -12.67 -4.19
CA ALA A 119 -2.93 -11.58 -3.31
C ALA A 119 -2.89 -10.24 -4.05
N LYS A 120 -3.48 -9.22 -3.45
CA LYS A 120 -3.27 -7.83 -3.86
C LYS A 120 -1.99 -7.35 -3.17
N VAL A 121 -0.96 -7.07 -3.97
CA VAL A 121 0.34 -6.61 -3.47
C VAL A 121 0.58 -5.20 -4.00
N VAL A 122 0.88 -4.29 -3.10
CA VAL A 122 1.14 -2.88 -3.41
C VAL A 122 2.49 -2.49 -2.86
N PHE A 123 3.32 -1.85 -3.68
CA PHE A 123 4.59 -1.29 -3.27
C PHE A 123 4.50 0.23 -3.31
N PHE A 124 4.98 0.89 -2.27
CA PHE A 124 4.98 2.35 -2.20
C PHE A 124 6.16 2.84 -1.38
N GLN A 125 6.54 4.08 -1.60
CA GLN A 125 7.58 4.72 -0.82
C GLN A 125 6.98 5.45 0.39
N PRO A 126 7.70 5.54 1.51
CA PRO A 126 7.25 6.34 2.63
C PRO A 126 7.12 7.81 2.21
N PRO A 127 6.22 8.58 2.85
CA PRO A 127 6.07 9.99 2.56
C PRO A 127 7.37 10.75 2.82
N SER A 128 7.67 11.78 2.02
CA SER A 128 8.88 12.59 2.15
C SER A 128 8.96 13.30 3.50
N VAL A 129 7.81 13.61 4.12
CA VAL A 129 7.73 14.23 5.44
C VAL A 129 7.09 13.23 6.41
N PRO A 130 7.81 12.80 7.48
CA PRO A 130 7.24 11.91 8.49
C PRO A 130 6.02 12.54 9.17
N GLY A 131 4.96 11.75 9.37
CA GLY A 131 3.73 12.19 10.01
C GLY A 131 2.65 12.73 9.05
N PHE A 132 2.96 12.85 7.76
CA PHE A 132 1.98 13.23 6.74
C PHE A 132 1.51 12.00 5.95
N GLY A 133 0.69 11.16 6.58
CA GLY A 133 0.14 9.94 5.97
C GLY A 133 1.07 8.72 6.02
N ASN A 134 0.61 7.62 5.46
CA ASN A 134 1.33 6.34 5.41
C ASN A 134 2.09 6.13 4.09
N SER A 135 1.73 6.86 3.05
CA SER A 135 2.36 6.79 1.73
C SER A 135 2.48 8.18 1.11
N ALA A 136 3.34 8.32 0.11
CA ALA A 136 3.35 9.51 -0.74
C ALA A 136 2.05 9.57 -1.55
N GLY A 137 1.49 10.78 -1.75
CA GLY A 137 0.26 10.99 -2.49
C GLY A 137 -0.78 11.79 -1.71
N PHE A 138 -2.04 11.52 -1.96
CA PHE A 138 -3.17 12.15 -1.25
C PHE A 138 -4.16 11.09 -0.77
N GLU A 139 -4.87 11.41 0.29
CA GLU A 139 -5.93 10.60 0.86
C GLU A 139 -7.27 11.34 0.72
N MET A 140 -8.30 10.60 0.34
CA MET A 140 -9.66 11.14 0.17
C MET A 140 -10.64 10.28 0.96
N VAL A 141 -11.67 10.93 1.47
CA VAL A 141 -12.82 10.26 2.09
C VAL A 141 -14.01 10.36 1.15
N LEU A 142 -14.51 9.22 0.68
CA LEU A 142 -15.73 9.15 -0.10
C LEU A 142 -16.93 8.94 0.84
N LEU A 143 -17.85 9.90 0.84
CA LEU A 143 -19.03 9.87 1.70
C LEU A 143 -20.28 9.56 0.87
N ASP A 144 -21.02 8.53 1.26
CA ASP A 144 -22.39 8.35 0.79
C ASP A 144 -23.35 9.19 1.62
N LYS A 145 -24.01 10.16 0.98
CA LYS A 145 -25.06 11.01 1.58
C LYS A 145 -26.46 10.54 1.23
N SER A 146 -26.60 9.51 0.40
CA SER A 146 -27.91 9.00 -0.04
C SER A 146 -28.52 8.02 0.95
N GLY A 147 -27.72 7.49 1.90
CA GLY A 147 -28.13 6.43 2.82
C GLY A 147 -28.32 5.09 2.11
N GLY A 148 -27.57 4.89 1.00
CA GLY A 148 -27.60 3.65 0.21
C GLY A 148 -26.98 2.45 0.92
N ASP A 149 -27.06 1.31 0.25
CA ASP A 149 -26.45 0.07 0.72
C ASP A 149 -24.90 0.11 0.55
N PHE A 150 -24.19 -0.58 1.43
CA PHE A 150 -22.75 -0.74 1.36
C PHE A 150 -22.27 -1.32 0.03
N ALA A 151 -23.07 -2.20 -0.61
CA ALA A 151 -22.75 -2.74 -1.92
C ALA A 151 -22.75 -1.65 -3.02
N GLN A 152 -23.66 -0.67 -2.93
CA GLN A 152 -23.70 0.46 -3.84
C GLN A 152 -22.50 1.38 -3.63
N LEU A 153 -22.12 1.64 -2.38
CA LEU A 153 -20.93 2.41 -2.05
C LEU A 153 -19.66 1.72 -2.58
N ASP A 154 -19.54 0.39 -2.41
CA ASP A 154 -18.42 -0.39 -2.95
C ASP A 154 -18.34 -0.28 -4.48
N ALA A 155 -19.46 -0.44 -5.16
CA ALA A 155 -19.53 -0.33 -6.62
C ALA A 155 -19.11 1.07 -7.10
N LYS A 156 -19.61 2.14 -6.44
CA LYS A 156 -19.24 3.53 -6.77
C LYS A 156 -17.80 3.86 -6.44
N THR A 157 -17.28 3.32 -5.35
CA THR A 157 -15.87 3.47 -4.98
C THR A 157 -14.96 2.81 -6.03
N ASN A 158 -15.29 1.59 -6.46
CA ASN A 158 -14.52 0.90 -7.49
C ASN A 158 -14.61 1.58 -8.86
N GLU A 159 -15.79 2.11 -9.24
CA GLU A 159 -15.96 2.93 -10.44
C GLU A 159 -15.08 4.19 -10.38
N PHE A 160 -15.08 4.88 -9.26
CA PHE A 160 -14.27 6.08 -9.04
C PHE A 160 -12.77 5.78 -9.12
N ILE A 161 -12.30 4.71 -8.46
CA ILE A 161 -10.92 4.24 -8.55
C ILE A 161 -10.54 3.92 -9.99
N GLY A 162 -11.42 3.22 -10.73
CA GLY A 162 -11.20 2.90 -12.13
C GLY A 162 -11.02 4.16 -13.01
N ASN A 163 -11.81 5.19 -12.75
CA ASN A 163 -11.69 6.49 -13.45
C ASN A 163 -10.41 7.23 -13.06
N LEU A 164 -10.00 7.19 -11.79
CA LEU A 164 -8.74 7.77 -11.34
C LEU A 164 -7.53 7.11 -12.00
N MET A 165 -7.54 5.78 -12.12
CA MET A 165 -6.45 5.01 -12.75
C MET A 165 -6.27 5.28 -14.25
N GLN A 166 -7.25 5.93 -14.91
CA GLN A 166 -7.13 6.36 -16.30
C GLN A 166 -6.43 7.72 -16.43
N ARG A 167 -6.20 8.42 -15.34
CA ARG A 167 -5.55 9.74 -15.36
C ARG A 167 -4.03 9.56 -15.39
N PRO A 168 -3.32 10.27 -16.27
CA PRO A 168 -1.86 10.16 -16.36
C PRO A 168 -1.11 10.69 -15.12
N GLU A 169 -1.80 11.51 -14.30
CA GLU A 169 -1.25 12.06 -13.05
C GLU A 169 -1.33 11.07 -11.89
N ILE A 170 -2.12 9.99 -12.02
CA ILE A 170 -2.35 8.99 -10.97
C ILE A 170 -1.65 7.69 -11.33
N GLU A 171 -0.61 7.38 -10.59
CA GLU A 171 0.14 6.13 -10.75
C GLU A 171 -0.63 4.94 -10.16
N PHE A 172 -1.29 5.17 -9.01
CA PHE A 172 -2.00 4.12 -8.30
C PHE A 172 -3.10 4.71 -7.41
N ALA A 173 -4.27 4.07 -7.35
CA ALA A 173 -5.36 4.39 -6.45
C ALA A 173 -5.94 3.12 -5.82
N GLN A 174 -6.26 3.17 -4.53
CA GLN A 174 -6.85 2.03 -3.82
C GLN A 174 -7.77 2.48 -2.70
N THR A 175 -8.59 1.54 -2.22
CA THR A 175 -9.40 1.70 -1.02
C THR A 175 -9.17 0.53 -0.07
N SER A 176 -9.28 0.80 1.23
CA SER A 176 -9.34 -0.22 2.28
C SER A 176 -10.77 -0.73 2.52
N PHE A 177 -11.78 -0.05 1.94
CA PHE A 177 -13.17 -0.43 2.08
C PHE A 177 -13.44 -1.75 1.34
N ASN A 178 -14.01 -2.73 2.05
CA ASN A 178 -14.32 -4.04 1.52
C ASN A 178 -15.63 -4.56 2.13
N THR A 179 -16.65 -4.71 1.30
CA THR A 179 -17.97 -5.23 1.71
C THR A 179 -18.06 -6.76 1.66
N LYS A 180 -17.07 -7.42 1.09
CA LYS A 180 -17.05 -8.89 0.90
C LYS A 180 -16.36 -9.63 2.05
N TYR A 181 -16.13 -8.96 3.18
CA TYR A 181 -15.52 -9.61 4.33
C TYR A 181 -16.58 -10.47 5.05
N PRO A 182 -16.46 -11.79 5.05
CA PRO A 182 -17.41 -12.65 5.74
C PRO A 182 -17.30 -12.42 7.26
N GLN A 183 -18.42 -12.08 7.87
CA GLN A 183 -18.53 -11.91 9.31
C GLN A 183 -19.53 -12.91 9.85
N TYR A 184 -19.22 -13.51 10.99
CA TYR A 184 -20.17 -14.28 11.76
C TYR A 184 -20.75 -13.39 12.85
N MET A 185 -22.07 -13.33 12.92
CA MET A 185 -22.76 -12.72 14.05
C MET A 185 -22.98 -13.80 15.10
N MET A 186 -22.39 -13.63 16.28
CA MET A 186 -22.67 -14.53 17.41
C MET A 186 -23.86 -13.98 18.20
N GLU A 187 -24.95 -14.71 18.19
CA GLU A 187 -26.14 -14.39 18.98
C GLU A 187 -26.17 -15.29 20.22
N ILE A 188 -26.06 -14.68 21.39
CA ILE A 188 -26.10 -15.41 22.66
C ILE A 188 -27.54 -15.54 23.13
N ASN A 189 -28.02 -16.78 23.27
CA ASN A 189 -29.33 -17.08 23.88
C ASN A 189 -29.22 -16.92 25.40
N VAL A 190 -29.39 -15.69 25.89
CA VAL A 190 -29.25 -15.33 27.31
C VAL A 190 -30.16 -16.16 28.24
N PRO A 191 -31.44 -16.42 27.92
CA PRO A 191 -32.28 -17.30 28.73
C PRO A 191 -31.71 -18.72 28.90
N LEU A 192 -31.28 -19.34 27.82
CA LEU A 192 -30.69 -20.68 27.83
C LEU A 192 -29.37 -20.73 28.58
N THR A 193 -28.52 -19.68 28.42
CA THR A 193 -27.25 -19.54 29.11
C THR A 193 -27.45 -19.52 30.62
N LYS A 194 -28.39 -18.72 31.12
CA LYS A 194 -28.76 -18.66 32.54
C LYS A 194 -29.31 -19.96 33.06
N GLN A 195 -30.17 -20.60 32.26
CA GLN A 195 -30.74 -21.92 32.64
C GLN A 195 -29.66 -23.00 32.81
N LYS A 196 -28.58 -22.92 32.02
CA LYS A 196 -27.42 -23.82 32.11
C LYS A 196 -26.37 -23.39 33.15
N GLY A 197 -26.61 -22.31 33.87
CA GLY A 197 -25.71 -21.83 34.92
C GLY A 197 -24.40 -21.21 34.40
N VAL A 198 -24.33 -20.86 33.11
CA VAL A 198 -23.16 -20.21 32.49
C VAL A 198 -23.36 -18.70 32.51
N SER A 199 -22.34 -17.96 32.89
CA SER A 199 -22.35 -16.49 32.85
C SER A 199 -22.22 -16.03 31.38
N VAL A 200 -22.97 -15.00 30.97
CA VAL A 200 -22.83 -14.37 29.65
C VAL A 200 -21.42 -13.82 29.45
N ASN A 201 -20.79 -13.33 30.53
CA ASN A 201 -19.44 -12.81 30.49
C ASN A 201 -18.36 -13.91 30.24
N ASP A 202 -18.68 -15.16 30.55
CA ASP A 202 -17.76 -16.28 30.31
C ASP A 202 -17.84 -16.79 28.86
N ILE A 203 -18.84 -16.33 28.11
CA ILE A 203 -19.03 -16.66 26.67
C ILE A 203 -18.43 -15.59 25.77
N LEU A 204 -18.35 -14.33 26.21
CA LEU A 204 -17.79 -13.19 25.51
C LEU A 204 -16.28 -13.09 25.65
#